data_8ce1600ffac85722624caeb33a57f965
#
_entry.id   8ce1600ffac85722624caeb33a57f965
#
_cell.length_a   1.000
_cell.length_b   1.000
_cell.length_c   1.000
_cell.angle_alpha   90.00
_cell.angle_beta   90.00
_cell.angle_gamma   90.00
#
_symmetry.space_group_name_H-M   'P 1'
#
loop_
_entity.id
_entity.type
_entity.pdbx_description
1 polymer ?
#
loop_
_entity_poly.entity_id
_entity_poly.type
_entity_poly.pdbx_seq_one_letter_code
_entity_poly.pdbx_strand_id
1 'polypeptide(L)'
;MTTDHVNTISFMLAHGQFDSRLKSGQDYDTISMNEIWRMCKNAQCKPKGEADFIIPSTYHSHDARSHDAQRRAGTFHMLAVDVDEGNPSKDDVTRAVATVLGPVALIIYSSSSATHDDRKWRVLIPLDKPLQGEAYGEYQAMLFYWLSEVGIVCDFALARTGQPIFLPNVPPSKRDAGGLPLFYEYGAVKGKRLDLDGHLITQAVQIKQEEEAKAKAEAEAARQKRAEDRAKKRAANPDQCDPVDEFNARHTVSDMLAKYGYVQLGSSDQWHSPNQSTKSYPVRDFGSYWVSMSGSDMAADVGMKKDFYCWGDAFDLFVHYEHGGDFTAAVRAYGQEVNPSKPTASQVLKDAYDFPQYDAAPHSATKTSD
;
A
#
# COMPACT_ATOMS: atom_id res chain seq x y z
N MET A 1 33.13 3.14 -38.11
CA MET A 1 31.66 2.92 -38.20
C MET A 1 31.38 1.64 -37.46
N THR A 2 31.18 1.74 -36.18
CA THR A 2 30.71 0.63 -35.31
C THR A 2 29.22 0.60 -35.39
N THR A 3 28.65 -0.37 -36.07
CA THR A 3 27.22 -0.68 -36.08
C THR A 3 26.87 -1.12 -34.67
N ASP A 4 26.30 -0.18 -33.88
CA ASP A 4 25.63 -0.48 -32.64
C ASP A 4 24.47 -1.42 -32.95
N HIS A 5 24.67 -2.71 -32.69
CA HIS A 5 23.57 -3.62 -32.45
C HIS A 5 22.89 -3.15 -31.16
N VAL A 6 22.04 -2.15 -31.29
CA VAL A 6 21.07 -1.79 -30.24
C VAL A 6 20.20 -3.02 -30.05
N ASN A 7 20.57 -3.88 -29.10
CA ASN A 7 19.68 -4.92 -28.61
C ASN A 7 18.36 -4.21 -28.26
N THR A 8 17.36 -4.37 -29.12
CA THR A 8 16.09 -3.67 -29.00
C THR A 8 15.35 -4.34 -27.84
N ILE A 9 15.48 -3.76 -26.65
CA ILE A 9 14.77 -4.22 -25.45
C ILE A 9 13.29 -4.17 -25.76
N SER A 10 12.59 -5.29 -25.55
CA SER A 10 11.15 -5.42 -25.75
C SER A 10 10.48 -5.75 -24.42
N PHE A 11 9.30 -5.20 -24.22
CA PHE A 11 8.50 -5.30 -23.00
C PHE A 11 7.29 -6.18 -23.23
N MET A 12 6.80 -6.83 -22.20
CA MET A 12 5.56 -7.61 -22.23
C MET A 12 4.41 -6.75 -22.75
N LEU A 13 3.71 -7.24 -23.77
CA LEU A 13 2.57 -6.60 -24.42
C LEU A 13 1.32 -7.48 -24.30
N ALA A 14 0.22 -6.91 -23.87
CA ALA A 14 -1.10 -7.55 -23.86
C ALA A 14 -2.12 -6.71 -24.66
N HIS A 15 -3.08 -7.41 -25.29
CA HIS A 15 -4.09 -6.85 -26.17
C HIS A 15 -5.43 -6.70 -25.45
N GLY A 16 -5.50 -5.70 -24.55
CA GLY A 16 -6.68 -5.42 -23.74
C GLY A 16 -6.70 -6.10 -22.38
N GLN A 17 -7.57 -5.61 -21.51
CA GLN A 17 -7.63 -6.04 -20.10
C GLN A 17 -8.03 -7.52 -19.91
N PHE A 18 -8.64 -8.13 -20.90
CA PHE A 18 -9.07 -9.55 -20.83
C PHE A 18 -8.09 -10.52 -21.50
N ASP A 19 -6.99 -10.02 -22.10
CA ASP A 19 -5.94 -10.88 -22.64
C ASP A 19 -5.25 -11.62 -21.49
N SER A 20 -5.56 -12.91 -21.35
CA SER A 20 -4.97 -13.79 -20.34
C SER A 20 -4.43 -15.05 -21.00
N ARG A 21 -3.14 -15.30 -20.83
CA ARG A 21 -2.43 -16.43 -21.40
C ARG A 21 -2.31 -17.63 -20.45
N LEU A 22 -2.82 -17.54 -19.22
CA LEU A 22 -2.72 -18.57 -18.19
C LEU A 22 -3.26 -19.94 -18.64
N LYS A 23 -4.37 -19.94 -19.39
CA LYS A 23 -4.96 -21.20 -19.88
C LYS A 23 -4.29 -21.77 -21.12
N SER A 24 -3.79 -20.91 -22.00
CA SER A 24 -3.13 -21.33 -23.24
C SER A 24 -1.68 -21.74 -23.02
N GLY A 25 -1.02 -21.26 -21.96
CA GLY A 25 0.38 -21.45 -21.70
C GLY A 25 1.30 -20.72 -22.69
N GLN A 26 0.73 -19.85 -23.55
CA GLN A 26 1.50 -19.09 -24.54
C GLN A 26 2.10 -17.83 -23.92
N ASP A 27 3.28 -17.48 -24.36
CA ASP A 27 3.90 -16.21 -23.97
C ASP A 27 3.10 -15.02 -24.50
N TYR A 28 3.17 -13.90 -23.79
CA TYR A 28 2.65 -12.63 -24.27
C TYR A 28 3.51 -12.09 -25.41
N ASP A 29 2.90 -11.24 -26.23
CA ASP A 29 3.61 -10.50 -27.26
C ASP A 29 4.58 -9.50 -26.63
N THR A 30 5.44 -8.92 -27.43
CA THR A 30 6.41 -7.92 -26.95
C THR A 30 6.40 -6.68 -27.81
N ILE A 31 6.78 -5.55 -27.23
CA ILE A 31 6.86 -4.25 -27.91
C ILE A 31 8.11 -3.49 -27.47
N SER A 32 8.79 -2.86 -28.41
CA SER A 32 9.95 -2.02 -28.14
C SER A 32 9.59 -0.56 -27.86
N MET A 33 10.50 0.19 -27.24
CA MET A 33 10.34 1.62 -27.00
C MET A 33 10.14 2.42 -28.31
N ASN A 34 10.77 2.00 -29.39
CA ASN A 34 10.60 2.64 -30.72
C ASN A 34 9.19 2.43 -31.28
N GLU A 35 8.59 1.27 -31.06
CA GLU A 35 7.21 0.99 -31.44
C GLU A 35 6.23 1.78 -30.60
N ILE A 36 6.45 1.88 -29.28
CA ILE A 36 5.66 2.75 -28.40
C ILE A 36 5.72 4.21 -28.89
N TRP A 37 6.90 4.69 -29.28
CA TRP A 37 7.04 6.05 -29.83
C TRP A 37 6.27 6.23 -31.15
N ARG A 38 6.24 5.21 -32.03
CA ARG A 38 5.39 5.26 -33.23
C ARG A 38 3.92 5.29 -32.87
N MET A 39 3.51 4.54 -31.84
CA MET A 39 2.14 4.58 -31.32
C MET A 39 1.77 5.94 -30.71
N CYS A 40 2.71 6.67 -30.11
CA CYS A 40 2.44 8.05 -29.67
C CYS A 40 2.05 8.94 -30.84
N LYS A 41 2.65 8.76 -32.03
CA LYS A 41 2.30 9.52 -33.25
C LYS A 41 0.97 9.08 -33.87
N ASN A 42 0.59 7.81 -33.68
CA ASN A 42 -0.60 7.19 -34.23
C ASN A 42 -1.31 6.39 -33.13
N ALA A 43 -1.93 7.12 -32.19
CA ALA A 43 -2.60 6.50 -31.04
C ALA A 43 -3.69 5.53 -31.49
N GLN A 44 -3.80 4.39 -30.80
CA GLN A 44 -4.86 3.41 -31.02
C GLN A 44 -6.24 4.11 -30.99
N CYS A 45 -7.20 3.50 -31.64
CA CYS A 45 -8.61 3.90 -31.58
C CYS A 45 -9.43 2.69 -31.09
N LYS A 46 -9.29 2.36 -29.81
CA LYS A 46 -9.94 1.20 -29.20
C LYS A 46 -10.75 1.63 -27.97
N PRO A 47 -11.85 0.95 -27.62
CA PRO A 47 -12.47 1.09 -26.30
C PRO A 47 -11.43 0.90 -25.21
N LYS A 48 -11.58 1.59 -24.05
CA LYS A 48 -10.56 1.59 -22.98
C LYS A 48 -10.15 0.19 -22.55
N GLY A 49 -11.09 -0.74 -22.43
CA GLY A 49 -10.82 -2.14 -22.00
C GLY A 49 -10.13 -3.01 -23.06
N GLU A 50 -10.15 -2.59 -24.33
CA GLU A 50 -9.53 -3.28 -25.46
C GLU A 50 -8.15 -2.68 -25.83
N ALA A 51 -7.79 -1.56 -25.25
CA ALA A 51 -6.52 -0.89 -25.51
C ALA A 51 -5.35 -1.76 -25.05
N ASP A 52 -4.30 -1.80 -25.86
CA ASP A 52 -3.09 -2.51 -25.55
C ASP A 52 -2.40 -1.87 -24.35
N PHE A 53 -1.73 -2.69 -23.55
CA PHE A 53 -0.94 -2.25 -22.42
C PHE A 53 0.37 -3.03 -22.33
N ILE A 54 1.33 -2.46 -21.62
CA ILE A 54 2.59 -3.13 -21.29
C ILE A 54 2.71 -3.35 -19.78
N ILE A 55 3.52 -4.34 -19.43
CA ILE A 55 4.28 -4.34 -18.19
C ILE A 55 5.70 -4.01 -18.58
N PRO A 56 6.38 -3.01 -17.97
CA PRO A 56 7.69 -2.51 -18.42
C PRO A 56 8.85 -3.46 -18.08
N SER A 57 8.60 -4.75 -18.20
CA SER A 57 9.49 -5.87 -17.93
C SER A 57 9.72 -6.68 -19.20
N THR A 58 10.89 -7.29 -19.33
CA THR A 58 11.19 -8.26 -20.40
C THR A 58 10.61 -9.64 -20.12
N TYR A 59 10.14 -9.91 -18.90
CA TYR A 59 9.44 -11.15 -18.57
C TYR A 59 8.03 -11.14 -19.17
N HIS A 60 7.76 -12.01 -20.13
CA HIS A 60 6.54 -12.05 -20.93
C HIS A 60 5.89 -13.44 -21.03
N SER A 61 6.28 -14.38 -20.14
CA SER A 61 5.69 -15.71 -20.10
C SER A 61 4.18 -15.67 -19.82
N HIS A 62 3.48 -16.77 -19.99
CA HIS A 62 2.02 -16.90 -19.86
C HIS A 62 1.44 -16.36 -18.54
N ASP A 63 2.24 -16.34 -17.47
CA ASP A 63 1.87 -15.83 -16.14
C ASP A 63 2.37 -14.38 -15.86
N ALA A 64 2.93 -13.71 -16.87
CA ALA A 64 3.57 -12.39 -16.74
C ALA A 64 2.65 -11.26 -16.22
N ARG A 65 1.32 -11.46 -16.20
CA ARG A 65 0.37 -10.53 -15.58
C ARG A 65 0.26 -10.68 -14.06
N SER A 66 0.87 -11.71 -13.49
CA SER A 66 0.94 -11.89 -12.04
C SER A 66 1.95 -10.94 -11.42
N HIS A 67 1.52 -10.20 -10.40
CA HIS A 67 2.44 -9.35 -9.62
C HIS A 67 3.58 -10.16 -9.01
N ASP A 68 3.28 -11.36 -8.51
CA ASP A 68 4.27 -12.24 -7.90
C ASP A 68 5.25 -12.82 -8.92
N ALA A 69 4.79 -13.20 -10.12
CA ALA A 69 5.67 -13.64 -11.20
C ALA A 69 6.62 -12.53 -11.66
N GLN A 70 6.11 -11.32 -11.84
CA GLN A 70 6.93 -10.16 -12.18
C GLN A 70 7.91 -9.76 -11.07
N ARG A 71 7.52 -9.89 -9.80
CA ARG A 71 8.40 -9.63 -8.67
C ARG A 71 9.59 -10.61 -8.66
N ARG A 72 9.34 -11.89 -8.92
CA ARG A 72 10.39 -12.93 -8.91
C ARG A 72 11.26 -12.95 -10.16
N ALA A 73 10.68 -12.78 -11.33
CA ALA A 73 11.34 -13.01 -12.63
C ALA A 73 11.41 -11.76 -13.51
N GLY A 74 10.75 -10.68 -13.15
CA GLY A 74 10.70 -9.46 -13.94
C GLY A 74 12.03 -8.74 -13.97
N THR A 75 12.41 -8.27 -15.17
CA THR A 75 13.57 -7.42 -15.42
C THR A 75 13.09 -6.15 -16.08
N PHE A 76 13.12 -5.05 -15.34
CA PHE A 76 12.49 -3.78 -15.69
C PHE A 76 13.52 -2.80 -16.26
N HIS A 77 13.28 -2.30 -17.46
CA HIS A 77 14.19 -1.39 -18.19
C HIS A 77 13.66 0.05 -18.28
N MET A 78 12.58 0.36 -17.60
CA MET A 78 12.07 1.73 -17.45
C MET A 78 11.34 1.90 -16.13
N LEU A 79 11.32 3.13 -15.61
CA LEU A 79 10.34 3.58 -14.65
C LEU A 79 9.15 4.19 -15.39
N ALA A 80 7.98 4.17 -14.76
CA ALA A 80 6.75 4.68 -15.34
C ALA A 80 6.00 5.56 -14.36
N VAL A 81 5.29 6.57 -14.89
CA VAL A 81 4.47 7.48 -14.11
C VAL A 81 3.08 7.53 -14.72
N ASP A 82 2.04 7.46 -13.91
CA ASP A 82 0.64 7.74 -14.28
C ASP A 82 0.14 8.90 -13.42
N VAL A 83 -0.21 10.03 -14.05
CA VAL A 83 -0.66 11.26 -13.40
C VAL A 83 -2.14 11.41 -13.73
N ASP A 84 -2.99 11.14 -12.76
CA ASP A 84 -4.45 11.17 -12.92
C ASP A 84 -5.11 12.37 -12.22
N GLU A 85 -4.37 13.14 -11.42
CA GLU A 85 -4.90 14.23 -10.60
C GLU A 85 -4.15 15.55 -10.83
N GLY A 86 -4.76 16.68 -10.43
CA GLY A 86 -4.11 18.00 -10.41
C GLY A 86 -4.12 18.74 -11.75
N ASN A 87 -4.57 18.13 -12.84
CA ASN A 87 -4.64 18.76 -14.18
C ASN A 87 -3.35 19.47 -14.64
N PRO A 88 -2.13 18.95 -14.38
CA PRO A 88 -0.90 19.61 -14.79
C PRO A 88 -0.78 19.66 -16.32
N SER A 89 -0.05 20.64 -16.85
CA SER A 89 0.33 20.62 -18.26
C SER A 89 1.41 19.56 -18.53
N LYS A 90 1.56 19.18 -19.80
CA LYS A 90 2.66 18.29 -20.24
C LYS A 90 4.03 18.81 -19.81
N ASP A 91 4.22 20.14 -19.93
CA ASP A 91 5.48 20.79 -19.59
C ASP A 91 5.73 20.82 -18.08
N ASP A 92 4.68 20.94 -17.25
CA ASP A 92 4.81 20.86 -15.80
C ASP A 92 5.27 19.46 -15.36
N VAL A 93 4.64 18.41 -15.91
CA VAL A 93 5.05 17.02 -15.62
C VAL A 93 6.49 16.75 -16.09
N THR A 94 6.84 17.20 -17.30
CA THR A 94 8.19 17.04 -17.85
C THR A 94 9.23 17.76 -16.99
N ARG A 95 8.91 18.98 -16.54
CA ARG A 95 9.78 19.77 -15.66
C ARG A 95 9.94 19.11 -14.29
N ALA A 96 8.87 18.59 -13.70
CA ALA A 96 8.92 17.88 -12.43
C ALA A 96 9.83 16.66 -12.50
N VAL A 97 9.70 15.83 -13.56
CA VAL A 97 10.59 14.68 -13.77
C VAL A 97 12.06 15.13 -13.89
N ALA A 98 12.32 16.21 -14.64
CA ALA A 98 13.66 16.75 -14.77
C ALA A 98 14.21 17.33 -13.46
N THR A 99 13.34 17.88 -12.61
CA THR A 99 13.73 18.39 -11.29
C THR A 99 14.18 17.27 -10.35
N VAL A 100 13.48 16.13 -10.34
CA VAL A 100 13.78 15.02 -9.42
C VAL A 100 14.83 14.04 -9.96
N LEU A 101 14.91 13.82 -11.27
CA LEU A 101 15.81 12.84 -11.88
C LEU A 101 16.96 13.47 -12.69
N GLY A 102 16.95 14.80 -12.87
CA GLY A 102 17.86 15.47 -13.80
C GLY A 102 17.42 15.31 -15.27
N PRO A 103 18.28 15.70 -16.24
CA PRO A 103 17.96 15.70 -17.67
C PRO A 103 18.00 14.29 -18.27
N VAL A 104 16.92 13.53 -18.12
CA VAL A 104 16.79 12.15 -18.63
C VAL A 104 15.92 12.08 -19.88
N ALA A 105 16.13 11.05 -20.70
CA ALA A 105 15.22 10.72 -21.78
C ALA A 105 13.88 10.25 -21.25
N LEU A 106 12.77 10.66 -21.89
CA LEU A 106 11.44 10.17 -21.55
C LEU A 106 10.49 10.25 -22.75
N ILE A 107 9.44 9.45 -22.71
CA ILE A 107 8.24 9.58 -23.55
C ILE A 107 7.11 9.99 -22.62
N ILE A 108 6.28 10.96 -23.04
CA ILE A 108 5.07 11.39 -22.35
C ILE A 108 3.90 11.39 -23.32
N TYR A 109 2.75 10.92 -22.88
CA TYR A 109 1.50 10.97 -23.65
C TYR A 109 0.28 11.06 -22.74
N SER A 110 -0.79 11.67 -23.23
CA SER A 110 -2.04 11.77 -22.48
C SER A 110 -2.74 10.40 -22.35
N SER A 111 -3.37 10.14 -21.20
CA SER A 111 -4.15 8.94 -21.00
C SER A 111 -5.45 8.96 -21.85
N SER A 112 -6.06 7.79 -22.05
CA SER A 112 -7.30 7.65 -22.85
C SER A 112 -8.52 8.36 -22.26
N SER A 113 -8.50 8.74 -20.99
CA SER A 113 -9.56 9.49 -20.30
C SER A 113 -9.32 11.00 -20.28
N ALA A 114 -8.13 11.46 -20.64
CA ALA A 114 -7.75 12.86 -20.58
C ALA A 114 -8.66 13.77 -21.44
N THR A 115 -8.80 15.01 -20.99
CA THR A 115 -9.49 16.12 -21.69
C THR A 115 -8.68 17.40 -21.53
N HIS A 116 -9.12 18.51 -22.15
CA HIS A 116 -8.52 19.83 -21.94
C HIS A 116 -8.60 20.29 -20.48
N ASP A 117 -9.70 19.96 -19.80
CA ASP A 117 -9.99 20.42 -18.44
C ASP A 117 -9.59 19.40 -17.36
N ASP A 118 -9.25 18.15 -17.77
CA ASP A 118 -8.82 17.07 -16.90
C ASP A 118 -7.68 16.31 -17.59
N ARG A 119 -6.50 16.92 -17.62
CA ARG A 119 -5.30 16.37 -18.27
C ARG A 119 -4.70 15.28 -17.40
N LYS A 120 -4.38 14.17 -18.06
CA LYS A 120 -3.82 12.98 -17.42
C LYS A 120 -2.68 12.45 -18.27
N TRP A 121 -1.59 12.04 -17.63
CA TRP A 121 -0.36 11.74 -18.33
C TRP A 121 0.23 10.41 -17.97
N ARG A 122 0.84 9.75 -18.94
CA ARG A 122 1.76 8.64 -18.75
C ARG A 122 3.13 9.02 -19.19
N VAL A 123 4.13 8.72 -18.37
CA VAL A 123 5.52 8.99 -18.66
C VAL A 123 6.29 7.68 -18.56
N LEU A 124 7.14 7.43 -19.56
CA LEU A 124 8.04 6.27 -19.62
C LEU A 124 9.47 6.78 -19.60
N ILE A 125 10.26 6.35 -18.62
CA ILE A 125 11.62 6.82 -18.35
C ILE A 125 12.57 5.63 -18.49
N PRO A 126 13.30 5.50 -19.61
CA PRO A 126 14.17 4.36 -19.84
C PRO A 126 15.38 4.37 -18.91
N LEU A 127 15.72 3.20 -18.39
CA LEU A 127 16.87 2.96 -17.53
C LEU A 127 18.10 2.57 -18.36
N ASP A 128 19.28 2.96 -17.94
CA ASP A 128 20.55 2.51 -18.51
C ASP A 128 20.81 1.05 -18.16
N LYS A 129 20.61 0.68 -16.88
CA LYS A 129 20.65 -0.68 -16.37
C LYS A 129 19.29 -1.11 -15.83
N PRO A 130 18.92 -2.40 -16.01
CA PRO A 130 17.63 -2.88 -15.54
C PRO A 130 17.56 -3.01 -14.02
N LEU A 131 16.35 -2.92 -13.48
CA LEU A 131 16.01 -3.29 -12.13
C LEU A 131 15.36 -4.69 -12.09
N GLN A 132 15.70 -5.48 -11.09
CA GLN A 132 14.99 -6.72 -10.80
C GLN A 132 13.64 -6.42 -10.12
N GLY A 133 12.70 -7.35 -10.22
CA GLY A 133 11.31 -7.11 -9.80
C GLY A 133 11.14 -6.62 -8.36
N GLU A 134 11.92 -7.14 -7.41
CA GLU A 134 11.86 -6.68 -6.02
C GLU A 134 12.28 -5.22 -5.86
N ALA A 135 13.40 -4.85 -6.48
CA ALA A 135 13.90 -3.47 -6.42
C ALA A 135 13.02 -2.48 -7.19
N TYR A 136 12.39 -2.91 -8.30
CA TYR A 136 11.56 -2.03 -9.14
C TYR A 136 10.49 -1.27 -8.33
N GLY A 137 9.76 -1.98 -7.45
CA GLY A 137 8.70 -1.36 -6.65
C GLY A 137 9.20 -0.24 -5.74
N GLU A 138 10.38 -0.41 -5.17
CA GLU A 138 10.98 0.57 -4.26
C GLU A 138 11.44 1.84 -5.00
N TYR A 139 12.07 1.67 -6.16
CA TYR A 139 12.45 2.79 -7.01
C TYR A 139 11.22 3.56 -7.54
N GLN A 140 10.15 2.84 -7.92
CA GLN A 140 8.88 3.46 -8.31
C GLN A 140 8.26 4.26 -7.16
N ALA A 141 8.20 3.68 -5.97
CA ALA A 141 7.66 4.34 -4.79
C ALA A 141 8.44 5.60 -4.42
N MET A 142 9.78 5.54 -4.49
CA MET A 142 10.65 6.70 -4.23
C MET A 142 10.48 7.79 -5.28
N LEU A 143 10.36 7.41 -6.56
CA LEU A 143 10.08 8.36 -7.64
C LEU A 143 8.74 9.09 -7.38
N PHE A 144 7.69 8.37 -7.00
CA PHE A 144 6.37 8.97 -6.72
C PHE A 144 6.42 9.89 -5.51
N TYR A 145 7.13 9.50 -4.46
CA TYR A 145 7.35 10.36 -3.31
C TYR A 145 8.02 11.68 -3.73
N TRP A 146 9.11 11.63 -4.49
CA TRP A 146 9.80 12.85 -4.94
C TRP A 146 8.97 13.70 -5.90
N LEU A 147 8.18 13.08 -6.78
CA LEU A 147 7.28 13.83 -7.66
C LEU A 147 6.18 14.52 -6.86
N SER A 148 5.69 13.92 -5.77
CA SER A 148 4.70 14.56 -4.89
C SER A 148 5.27 15.79 -4.18
N GLU A 149 6.54 15.77 -3.78
CA GLU A 149 7.23 16.93 -3.17
C GLU A 149 7.34 18.13 -4.12
N VAL A 150 7.30 17.89 -5.43
CA VAL A 150 7.28 18.95 -6.46
C VAL A 150 5.89 19.16 -7.08
N GLY A 151 4.83 18.66 -6.42
CA GLY A 151 3.44 18.95 -6.75
C GLY A 151 2.82 18.03 -7.82
N ILE A 152 3.43 16.91 -8.17
CA ILE A 152 2.89 15.92 -9.12
C ILE A 152 2.43 14.68 -8.37
N VAL A 153 1.11 14.48 -8.29
CA VAL A 153 0.51 13.29 -7.68
C VAL A 153 0.42 12.15 -8.69
N CYS A 154 1.02 11.01 -8.34
CA CYS A 154 1.08 9.81 -9.18
C CYS A 154 0.14 8.71 -8.67
N ASP A 155 -0.37 7.86 -9.59
CA ASP A 155 -1.05 6.63 -9.19
C ASP A 155 -0.02 5.66 -8.59
N PHE A 156 -0.11 5.47 -7.27
CA PHE A 156 0.79 4.60 -6.52
C PHE A 156 0.65 3.12 -6.87
N ALA A 157 -0.43 2.72 -7.57
CA ALA A 157 -0.59 1.35 -8.03
C ALA A 157 0.55 0.89 -8.95
N LEU A 158 1.19 1.82 -9.68
CA LEU A 158 2.36 1.50 -10.53
C LEU A 158 3.63 1.12 -9.74
N ALA A 159 3.67 1.29 -8.43
CA ALA A 159 4.75 0.75 -7.60
C ALA A 159 4.68 -0.78 -7.48
N ARG A 160 3.52 -1.40 -7.81
CA ARG A 160 3.40 -2.86 -7.86
C ARG A 160 4.02 -3.40 -9.13
N THR A 161 4.93 -4.36 -9.01
CA THR A 161 5.41 -5.14 -10.14
C THR A 161 4.23 -5.79 -10.88
N GLY A 162 4.21 -5.78 -12.18
CA GLY A 162 3.10 -6.37 -12.95
C GLY A 162 1.87 -5.46 -13.11
N GLN A 163 1.92 -4.20 -12.66
CA GLN A 163 0.84 -3.26 -12.92
C GLN A 163 0.82 -2.86 -14.40
N PRO A 164 -0.34 -2.97 -15.09
CA PRO A 164 -0.46 -2.57 -16.48
C PRO A 164 -0.30 -1.07 -16.71
N ILE A 165 0.41 -0.71 -17.78
CA ILE A 165 0.52 0.64 -18.30
C ILE A 165 -0.09 0.65 -19.69
N PHE A 166 -1.28 1.23 -19.82
CA PHE A 166 -1.97 1.32 -21.10
C PHE A 166 -1.20 2.20 -22.08
N LEU A 167 -1.02 1.70 -23.29
CA LEU A 167 -0.33 2.38 -24.37
C LEU A 167 -1.16 3.54 -24.99
N PRO A 168 -0.57 4.41 -25.81
CA PRO A 168 -1.25 5.51 -26.44
C PRO A 168 -2.55 5.09 -27.10
N ASN A 169 -3.69 5.63 -26.63
CA ASN A 169 -5.02 5.29 -27.13
C ASN A 169 -5.98 6.47 -26.97
N VAL A 170 -6.71 6.79 -28.04
CA VAL A 170 -7.84 7.74 -28.02
C VAL A 170 -9.09 6.98 -28.41
N PRO A 171 -9.98 6.62 -27.45
CA PRO A 171 -11.17 5.83 -27.74
C PRO A 171 -12.08 6.50 -28.76
N PRO A 172 -12.94 5.74 -29.48
CA PRO A 172 -13.90 6.31 -30.44
C PRO A 172 -14.76 7.42 -29.83
N SER A 173 -15.17 7.27 -28.55
CA SER A 173 -15.98 8.26 -27.83
C SER A 173 -15.27 9.58 -27.50
N LYS A 174 -13.97 9.67 -27.72
CA LYS A 174 -13.13 10.87 -27.52
C LYS A 174 -12.61 11.44 -28.85
N ARG A 175 -13.30 11.14 -29.94
CA ARG A 175 -13.01 11.68 -31.29
C ARG A 175 -14.21 12.47 -31.82
N ASP A 176 -13.93 13.43 -32.67
CA ASP A 176 -14.96 14.17 -33.39
C ASP A 176 -15.57 13.34 -34.55
N ALA A 177 -16.53 13.91 -35.23
CA ALA A 177 -17.19 13.28 -36.39
C ALA A 177 -16.22 12.99 -37.56
N GLY A 178 -15.09 13.66 -37.65
CA GLY A 178 -14.02 13.41 -38.60
C GLY A 178 -12.99 12.39 -38.15
N GLY A 179 -13.16 11.83 -36.94
CA GLY A 179 -12.26 10.86 -36.36
C GLY A 179 -10.99 11.45 -35.72
N LEU A 180 -10.90 12.77 -35.59
CA LEU A 180 -9.78 13.44 -34.94
C LEU A 180 -9.95 13.41 -33.40
N PRO A 181 -8.87 13.24 -32.63
CA PRO A 181 -8.92 13.32 -31.18
C PRO A 181 -9.47 14.66 -30.68
N LEU A 182 -10.42 14.64 -29.75
CA LEU A 182 -10.87 15.86 -29.05
C LEU A 182 -9.76 16.42 -28.16
N PHE A 183 -8.97 15.54 -27.57
CA PHE A 183 -7.75 15.90 -26.85
C PHE A 183 -6.76 14.75 -26.97
N TYR A 184 -5.54 15.03 -27.39
CA TYR A 184 -4.43 14.11 -27.35
C TYR A 184 -3.12 14.88 -27.51
N GLU A 185 -2.27 14.78 -26.52
CA GLU A 185 -0.92 15.32 -26.56
C GLU A 185 0.10 14.24 -26.26
N TYR A 186 1.25 14.37 -26.87
CA TYR A 186 2.40 13.51 -26.62
C TYR A 186 3.71 14.28 -26.82
N GLY A 187 4.81 13.71 -26.35
CA GLY A 187 6.14 14.28 -26.53
C GLY A 187 7.23 13.31 -26.13
N ALA A 188 8.45 13.66 -26.49
CA ALA A 188 9.64 12.98 -26.00
C ALA A 188 10.72 14.01 -25.67
N VAL A 189 11.40 13.78 -24.56
CA VAL A 189 12.63 14.48 -24.22
C VAL A 189 13.79 13.61 -24.69
N LYS A 190 14.66 14.19 -25.50
CA LYS A 190 15.92 13.56 -25.91
C LYS A 190 16.92 13.72 -24.77
N GLY A 191 17.60 12.66 -24.39
CA GLY A 191 18.57 12.66 -23.33
C GLY A 191 19.23 11.29 -23.16
N LYS A 192 20.01 11.14 -22.10
CA LYS A 192 20.54 9.85 -21.68
C LYS A 192 19.44 9.04 -20.99
N ARG A 193 19.56 7.73 -21.02
CA ARG A 193 18.78 6.86 -20.13
C ARG A 193 19.12 7.20 -18.70
N LEU A 194 18.18 6.98 -17.79
CA LEU A 194 18.41 7.19 -16.36
C LEU A 194 19.46 6.19 -15.88
N ASP A 195 20.61 6.72 -15.48
CA ASP A 195 21.65 5.95 -14.81
C ASP A 195 21.38 5.99 -13.30
N LEU A 196 21.16 4.82 -12.72
CA LEU A 196 20.87 4.67 -11.29
C LEU A 196 22.15 4.54 -10.46
N ASP A 197 23.31 4.28 -11.07
CA ASP A 197 24.58 4.12 -10.36
C ASP A 197 25.00 5.46 -9.74
N GLY A 198 25.08 5.51 -8.41
CA GLY A 198 25.40 6.72 -7.68
C GLY A 198 24.34 7.83 -7.72
N HIS A 199 23.20 7.58 -8.33
CA HIS A 199 22.12 8.56 -8.38
C HIS A 199 21.46 8.78 -7.00
N LEU A 200 20.98 9.99 -6.75
CA LEU A 200 20.34 10.33 -5.45
C LEU A 200 19.13 9.42 -5.12
N ILE A 201 18.36 8.99 -6.12
CA ILE A 201 17.24 8.05 -5.91
C ILE A 201 17.74 6.71 -5.35
N THR A 202 18.87 6.22 -5.82
CA THR A 202 19.49 4.97 -5.32
C THR A 202 19.93 5.12 -3.88
N GLN A 203 20.56 6.26 -3.54
CA GLN A 203 20.94 6.56 -2.16
C GLN A 203 19.72 6.66 -1.26
N ALA A 204 18.65 7.31 -1.71
CA ALA A 204 17.42 7.43 -0.94
C ALA A 204 16.73 6.07 -0.71
N VAL A 205 16.71 5.19 -1.73
CA VAL A 205 16.19 3.82 -1.59
C VAL A 205 17.03 3.02 -0.59
N GLN A 206 18.37 3.10 -0.67
CA GLN A 206 19.27 2.42 0.27
C GLN A 206 19.08 2.90 1.71
N ILE A 207 19.03 4.21 1.93
CA ILE A 207 18.78 4.78 3.27
C ILE A 207 17.44 4.26 3.82
N LYS A 208 16.38 4.28 3.01
CA LYS A 208 15.07 3.78 3.42
C LYS A 208 15.11 2.28 3.77
N GLN A 209 15.79 1.46 2.98
CA GLN A 209 15.97 0.03 3.26
C GLN A 209 16.73 -0.22 4.56
N GLU A 210 17.80 0.55 4.82
CA GLU A 210 18.57 0.47 6.05
C GLU A 210 17.73 0.87 7.26
N GLU A 211 16.93 1.94 7.16
CA GLU A 211 16.00 2.38 8.20
C GLU A 211 14.91 1.33 8.47
N GLU A 212 14.28 0.77 7.44
CA GLU A 212 13.28 -0.29 7.58
C GLU A 212 13.90 -1.56 8.23
N ALA A 213 15.09 -1.96 7.80
CA ALA A 213 15.80 -3.10 8.38
C ALA A 213 16.16 -2.88 9.85
N LYS A 214 16.64 -1.68 10.20
CA LYS A 214 16.93 -1.28 11.57
C LYS A 214 15.66 -1.29 12.42
N ALA A 215 14.58 -0.66 11.94
CA ALA A 215 13.30 -0.61 12.66
C ALA A 215 12.75 -2.02 12.92
N LYS A 216 12.82 -2.91 11.91
CA LYS A 216 12.41 -4.32 12.04
C LYS A 216 13.23 -5.04 13.11
N ALA A 217 14.55 -4.95 13.06
CA ALA A 217 15.43 -5.63 14.01
C ALA A 217 15.21 -5.17 15.46
N GLU A 218 15.06 -3.85 15.65
CA GLU A 218 14.82 -3.24 16.96
C GLU A 218 13.44 -3.59 17.52
N ALA A 219 12.39 -3.58 16.68
CA ALA A 219 11.04 -3.98 17.07
C ALA A 219 11.00 -5.46 17.46
N GLU A 220 11.67 -6.33 16.69
CA GLU A 220 11.76 -7.76 16.98
C GLU A 220 12.48 -8.02 18.32
N ALA A 221 13.61 -7.36 18.57
CA ALA A 221 14.35 -7.46 19.83
C ALA A 221 13.52 -6.98 21.03
N ALA A 222 12.80 -5.85 20.87
CA ALA A 222 11.93 -5.35 21.92
C ALA A 222 10.73 -6.28 22.17
N ARG A 223 10.16 -6.89 21.13
CA ARG A 223 9.11 -7.91 21.25
C ARG A 223 9.59 -9.14 21.99
N GLN A 224 10.77 -9.64 21.64
CA GLN A 224 11.37 -10.79 22.35
C GLN A 224 11.55 -10.49 23.83
N LYS A 225 12.10 -9.34 24.19
CA LYS A 225 12.24 -8.90 25.58
C LYS A 225 10.90 -8.85 26.32
N ARG A 226 9.85 -8.28 25.69
CA ARG A 226 8.50 -8.28 26.29
C ARG A 226 7.96 -9.69 26.51
N ALA A 227 8.17 -10.61 25.55
CA ALA A 227 7.76 -12.00 25.69
C ALA A 227 8.49 -12.71 26.83
N GLU A 228 9.80 -12.50 26.99
CA GLU A 228 10.58 -13.03 28.11
C GLU A 228 10.10 -12.50 29.47
N ASP A 229 9.83 -11.18 29.56
CA ASP A 229 9.34 -10.56 30.78
C ASP A 229 7.93 -11.07 31.16
N ARG A 230 7.06 -11.31 30.17
CA ARG A 230 5.75 -11.96 30.38
C ARG A 230 5.92 -13.42 30.81
N ALA A 231 6.82 -14.18 30.17
CA ALA A 231 7.09 -15.56 30.55
C ALA A 231 7.58 -15.68 32.00
N LYS A 232 8.45 -14.78 32.47
CA LYS A 232 8.89 -14.70 33.88
C LYS A 232 7.72 -14.42 34.82
N LYS A 233 6.82 -13.50 34.47
CA LYS A 233 5.60 -13.19 35.27
C LYS A 233 4.65 -14.40 35.32
N ARG A 234 4.46 -15.11 34.20
CA ARG A 234 3.63 -16.32 34.13
C ARG A 234 4.22 -17.44 34.99
N ALA A 235 5.55 -17.66 34.97
CA ALA A 235 6.20 -18.64 35.81
C ALA A 235 6.00 -18.36 37.32
N ALA A 236 5.86 -17.09 37.69
CA ALA A 236 5.56 -16.68 39.07
C ALA A 236 4.06 -16.87 39.44
N ASN A 237 3.15 -16.92 38.45
CA ASN A 237 1.70 -17.06 38.66
C ASN A 237 1.11 -18.04 37.62
N PRO A 238 1.34 -19.35 37.72
CA PRO A 238 1.02 -20.33 36.68
C PRO A 238 -0.49 -20.52 36.43
N ASP A 239 -1.33 -20.20 37.39
CA ASP A 239 -2.80 -20.37 37.30
C ASP A 239 -3.52 -19.19 36.69
N GLN A 240 -2.80 -18.13 36.31
CA GLN A 240 -3.39 -16.92 35.76
C GLN A 240 -3.10 -16.79 34.26
N CYS A 241 -4.16 -16.70 33.44
CA CYS A 241 -4.03 -16.41 32.01
C CYS A 241 -3.56 -14.96 31.82
N ASP A 242 -2.52 -14.74 31.01
CA ASP A 242 -2.08 -13.39 30.62
C ASP A 242 -3.03 -12.84 29.55
N PRO A 243 -3.77 -11.74 29.82
CA PRO A 243 -4.73 -11.20 28.88
C PRO A 243 -4.10 -10.78 27.55
N VAL A 244 -2.87 -10.29 27.54
CA VAL A 244 -2.17 -9.86 26.30
C VAL A 244 -1.84 -11.06 25.43
N ASP A 245 -1.31 -12.15 26.03
CA ASP A 245 -0.99 -13.36 25.29
C ASP A 245 -2.25 -14.02 24.72
N GLU A 246 -3.34 -14.05 25.50
CA GLU A 246 -4.62 -14.60 25.05
C GLU A 246 -5.25 -13.76 23.93
N PHE A 247 -5.15 -12.44 24.00
CA PHE A 247 -5.61 -11.56 22.92
C PHE A 247 -4.83 -11.81 21.62
N ASN A 248 -3.49 -11.80 21.71
CA ASN A 248 -2.63 -12.03 20.56
C ASN A 248 -2.74 -13.45 19.98
N ALA A 249 -3.18 -14.42 20.76
CA ALA A 249 -3.47 -15.77 20.27
C ALA A 249 -4.80 -15.85 19.49
N ARG A 250 -5.76 -14.98 19.82
CA ARG A 250 -7.09 -14.94 19.16
C ARG A 250 -7.18 -13.97 18.00
N HIS A 251 -6.33 -12.95 17.96
CA HIS A 251 -6.39 -11.86 17.00
C HIS A 251 -5.05 -11.72 16.26
N THR A 252 -5.10 -11.80 14.92
CA THR A 252 -3.90 -11.54 14.11
C THR A 252 -3.68 -10.04 13.95
N VAL A 253 -2.44 -9.66 13.65
CA VAL A 253 -2.09 -8.27 13.31
C VAL A 253 -2.88 -7.79 12.10
N SER A 254 -2.96 -8.62 11.04
CA SER A 254 -3.74 -8.31 9.83
C SER A 254 -5.20 -7.99 10.12
N ASP A 255 -5.86 -8.82 10.95
CA ASP A 255 -7.27 -8.61 11.31
C ASP A 255 -7.47 -7.30 12.06
N MET A 256 -6.55 -6.98 12.98
CA MET A 256 -6.63 -5.76 13.76
C MET A 256 -6.31 -4.52 12.92
N LEU A 257 -5.33 -4.58 12.03
CA LEU A 257 -5.08 -3.51 11.07
C LEU A 257 -6.32 -3.24 10.22
N ALA A 258 -6.91 -4.28 9.62
CA ALA A 258 -8.12 -4.16 8.83
C ALA A 258 -9.30 -3.59 9.65
N LYS A 259 -9.49 -4.07 10.88
CA LYS A 259 -10.54 -3.60 11.80
C LYS A 259 -10.46 -2.09 12.05
N TYR A 260 -9.25 -1.56 12.18
CA TYR A 260 -9.03 -0.14 12.48
C TYR A 260 -8.80 0.73 11.25
N GLY A 261 -9.19 0.25 10.06
CA GLY A 261 -9.26 1.05 8.85
C GLY A 261 -7.94 1.17 8.08
N TYR A 262 -6.94 0.36 8.41
CA TYR A 262 -5.78 0.23 7.53
C TYR A 262 -6.16 -0.53 6.26
N VAL A 263 -5.59 -0.13 5.13
CA VAL A 263 -5.89 -0.72 3.82
C VAL A 263 -4.67 -1.46 3.28
N GLN A 264 -4.82 -2.75 3.06
CA GLN A 264 -3.74 -3.61 2.56
C GLN A 264 -3.46 -3.37 1.07
N LEU A 265 -2.20 -3.35 0.67
CA LEU A 265 -1.79 -3.28 -0.73
C LEU A 265 -1.89 -4.67 -1.39
N GLY A 266 -3.04 -4.99 -1.94
CA GLY A 266 -3.30 -6.31 -2.53
C GLY A 266 -3.19 -7.42 -1.48
N SER A 267 -2.33 -8.42 -1.71
CA SER A 267 -2.02 -9.50 -0.77
C SER A 267 -0.61 -9.36 -0.15
N SER A 268 -0.03 -8.17 -0.17
CA SER A 268 1.31 -7.93 0.38
C SER A 268 1.27 -7.72 1.89
N ASP A 269 2.43 -7.64 2.52
CA ASP A 269 2.61 -7.25 3.93
C ASP A 269 2.49 -5.75 4.19
N GLN A 270 2.19 -4.96 3.13
CA GLN A 270 2.16 -3.50 3.16
C GLN A 270 0.75 -2.96 3.38
N TRP A 271 0.64 -1.96 4.25
CA TRP A 271 -0.62 -1.35 4.60
C TRP A 271 -0.55 0.18 4.56
N HIS A 272 -1.64 0.79 4.13
CA HIS A 272 -1.89 2.22 4.20
C HIS A 272 -2.55 2.56 5.53
N SER A 273 -2.00 3.55 6.25
CA SER A 273 -2.57 3.99 7.53
C SER A 273 -3.80 4.90 7.32
N PRO A 274 -4.87 4.75 8.14
CA PRO A 274 -6.01 5.68 8.13
C PRO A 274 -5.62 7.09 8.61
N ASN A 275 -4.49 7.23 9.30
CA ASN A 275 -4.03 8.51 9.86
C ASN A 275 -3.27 9.37 8.85
N GLN A 276 -2.94 8.84 7.65
CA GLN A 276 -2.14 9.56 6.67
C GLN A 276 -2.97 10.06 5.48
N SER A 277 -2.55 11.20 4.91
CA SER A 277 -3.17 11.79 3.71
C SER A 277 -2.49 11.35 2.41
N THR A 278 -1.26 10.84 2.47
CA THR A 278 -0.51 10.38 1.29
C THR A 278 -0.92 8.97 0.91
N LYS A 279 -0.85 8.62 -0.37
CA LYS A 279 -1.21 7.28 -0.89
C LYS A 279 -0.09 6.23 -0.71
N SER A 280 0.86 6.43 0.21
CA SER A 280 1.94 5.47 0.49
C SER A 280 1.46 4.35 1.42
N TYR A 281 2.24 3.27 1.50
CA TYR A 281 1.96 2.09 2.33
C TYR A 281 3.13 1.85 3.29
N PRO A 282 3.30 2.70 4.31
CA PRO A 282 4.47 2.68 5.20
C PRO A 282 4.37 1.66 6.33
N VAL A 283 3.25 0.96 6.47
CA VAL A 283 3.05 -0.02 7.52
C VAL A 283 3.38 -1.42 7.00
N ARG A 284 4.13 -2.19 7.77
CA ARG A 284 4.52 -3.57 7.49
C ARG A 284 3.94 -4.50 8.55
N ASP A 285 3.28 -5.57 8.08
CA ASP A 285 2.81 -6.66 8.92
C ASP A 285 3.80 -7.83 8.86
N PHE A 286 4.35 -8.20 10.02
CA PHE A 286 5.26 -9.33 10.18
C PHE A 286 4.58 -10.54 10.86
N GLY A 287 3.26 -10.61 10.79
CA GLY A 287 2.41 -11.67 11.32
C GLY A 287 2.14 -11.55 12.81
N SER A 288 3.17 -11.49 13.64
CA SER A 288 3.03 -11.40 15.11
C SER A 288 3.31 -9.99 15.67
N TYR A 289 3.72 -9.06 14.82
CA TYR A 289 3.91 -7.65 15.14
C TYR A 289 3.86 -6.83 13.85
N TRP A 290 3.65 -5.53 13.99
CA TRP A 290 3.67 -4.58 12.89
C TRP A 290 4.67 -3.47 13.17
N VAL A 291 5.13 -2.81 12.10
CA VAL A 291 5.98 -1.61 12.15
C VAL A 291 5.41 -0.58 11.20
N SER A 292 5.29 0.67 11.64
CA SER A 292 4.88 1.80 10.82
C SER A 292 5.97 2.87 10.77
N MET A 293 6.38 3.23 9.55
CA MET A 293 7.26 4.36 9.26
C MET A 293 6.44 5.64 8.97
N SER A 294 5.12 5.62 9.25
CA SER A 294 4.25 6.77 9.04
C SER A 294 4.44 7.82 10.13
N GLY A 295 4.84 9.02 9.76
CA GLY A 295 4.87 10.16 10.67
C GLY A 295 3.48 10.48 11.25
N SER A 296 2.40 10.17 10.53
CA SER A 296 1.02 10.35 11.00
C SER A 296 0.64 9.36 12.10
N ASP A 297 1.05 8.07 11.98
CA ASP A 297 0.83 7.08 13.05
C ASP A 297 1.66 7.44 14.29
N MET A 298 2.89 7.91 14.09
CA MET A 298 3.72 8.41 15.19
C MET A 298 3.09 9.64 15.87
N ALA A 299 2.55 10.57 15.11
CA ALA A 299 1.86 11.75 15.65
C ALA A 299 0.56 11.38 16.39
N ALA A 300 -0.12 10.32 15.93
CA ALA A 300 -1.32 9.80 16.55
C ALA A 300 -1.06 8.89 17.77
N ASP A 301 0.19 8.67 18.16
CA ASP A 301 0.58 7.79 19.28
C ASP A 301 0.16 6.32 19.12
N VAL A 302 0.15 5.79 17.87
CA VAL A 302 -0.21 4.39 17.61
C VAL A 302 0.92 3.47 18.07
N GLY A 303 0.63 2.59 19.01
CA GLY A 303 1.59 1.62 19.53
C GLY A 303 2.77 2.24 20.29
N MET A 304 3.93 1.59 20.21
CA MET A 304 5.15 2.05 20.86
C MET A 304 6.00 2.84 19.89
N LYS A 305 6.43 4.03 20.30
CA LYS A 305 7.28 4.92 19.50
C LYS A 305 8.76 4.67 19.74
N LYS A 306 9.55 4.82 18.69
CA LYS A 306 11.01 4.87 18.75
C LYS A 306 11.54 5.67 17.57
N ASP A 307 12.41 6.64 17.85
CA ASP A 307 13.10 7.51 16.89
C ASP A 307 12.19 7.98 15.72
N PHE A 308 12.16 7.24 14.61
CA PHE A 308 11.47 7.55 13.36
C PHE A 308 10.36 6.55 12.98
N TYR A 309 9.97 5.62 13.87
CA TYR A 309 8.92 4.63 13.61
C TYR A 309 8.11 4.33 14.87
N CYS A 310 6.94 3.70 14.66
CA CYS A 310 6.17 3.07 15.73
C CYS A 310 5.90 1.60 15.40
N TRP A 311 5.63 0.81 16.44
CA TRP A 311 5.45 -0.63 16.31
C TRP A 311 4.59 -1.20 17.44
N GLY A 312 4.12 -2.42 17.27
CA GLY A 312 3.36 -3.11 18.29
C GLY A 312 2.91 -4.50 17.85
N ASP A 313 2.19 -5.19 18.72
CA ASP A 313 1.46 -6.42 18.40
C ASP A 313 -0.05 -6.10 18.19
N ALA A 314 -0.88 -7.15 18.06
CA ALA A 314 -2.32 -6.96 17.88
C ALA A 314 -2.98 -6.29 19.10
N PHE A 315 -2.48 -6.58 20.31
CA PHE A 315 -2.97 -5.96 21.54
C PHE A 315 -2.64 -4.46 21.61
N ASP A 316 -1.49 -4.03 21.10
CA ASP A 316 -1.11 -2.60 21.08
C ASP A 316 -2.06 -1.77 20.18
N LEU A 317 -2.56 -2.34 19.08
CA LEU A 317 -3.61 -1.71 18.26
C LEU A 317 -4.93 -1.60 19.04
N PHE A 318 -5.33 -2.65 19.74
CA PHE A 318 -6.51 -2.63 20.61
C PHE A 318 -6.40 -1.56 21.72
N VAL A 319 -5.24 -1.48 22.37
CA VAL A 319 -4.94 -0.44 23.37
C VAL A 319 -5.15 0.96 22.81
N HIS A 320 -4.59 1.21 21.61
CA HIS A 320 -4.67 2.53 21.00
C HIS A 320 -6.11 2.89 20.61
N TYR A 321 -6.75 2.04 19.81
CA TYR A 321 -8.04 2.38 19.18
C TYR A 321 -9.26 2.24 20.11
N GLU A 322 -9.23 1.32 21.07
CA GLU A 322 -10.38 1.08 21.96
C GLU A 322 -10.20 1.66 23.36
N HIS A 323 -8.95 1.92 23.76
CA HIS A 323 -8.66 2.41 25.10
C HIS A 323 -7.83 3.72 25.09
N GLY A 324 -7.73 4.41 23.94
CA GLY A 324 -7.04 5.70 23.83
C GLY A 324 -5.58 5.68 24.30
N GLY A 325 -4.89 4.53 24.16
CA GLY A 325 -3.52 4.34 24.59
C GLY A 325 -3.34 3.90 26.06
N ASP A 326 -4.42 3.76 26.84
CA ASP A 326 -4.34 3.29 28.23
C ASP A 326 -4.20 1.76 28.28
N PHE A 327 -2.93 1.31 28.31
CA PHE A 327 -2.59 -0.12 28.40
C PHE A 327 -3.19 -0.80 29.64
N THR A 328 -3.23 -0.10 30.79
CA THR A 328 -3.76 -0.67 32.03
C THR A 328 -5.27 -0.87 31.95
N ALA A 329 -5.99 0.09 31.37
CA ALA A 329 -7.43 -0.04 31.13
C ALA A 329 -7.73 -1.19 30.17
N ALA A 330 -6.98 -1.32 29.07
CA ALA A 330 -7.14 -2.40 28.10
C ALA A 330 -6.90 -3.79 28.71
N VAL A 331 -5.80 -3.96 29.46
CA VAL A 331 -5.50 -5.22 30.18
C VAL A 331 -6.59 -5.56 31.17
N ARG A 332 -7.14 -4.57 31.90
CA ARG A 332 -8.22 -4.80 32.85
C ARG A 332 -9.51 -5.21 32.16
N ALA A 333 -9.88 -4.50 31.09
CA ALA A 333 -11.10 -4.78 30.33
C ALA A 333 -11.08 -6.19 29.74
N TYR A 334 -10.04 -6.52 28.98
CA TYR A 334 -9.89 -7.84 28.38
C TYR A 334 -9.62 -8.94 29.41
N GLY A 335 -8.89 -8.62 30.48
CA GLY A 335 -8.66 -9.54 31.60
C GLY A 335 -9.94 -9.95 32.30
N GLN A 336 -10.95 -9.08 32.41
CA GLN A 336 -12.26 -9.44 32.94
C GLN A 336 -13.06 -10.35 32.00
N GLU A 337 -12.86 -10.22 30.70
CA GLU A 337 -13.47 -11.08 29.68
C GLU A 337 -12.92 -12.51 29.74
N VAL A 338 -11.59 -12.66 29.77
CA VAL A 338 -10.92 -13.99 29.72
C VAL A 338 -10.76 -14.65 31.08
N ASN A 339 -10.74 -13.88 32.14
CA ASN A 339 -10.71 -14.35 33.54
C ASN A 339 -11.87 -13.70 34.31
N PRO A 340 -13.14 -14.08 34.06
CA PRO A 340 -14.24 -13.52 34.80
C PRO A 340 -14.01 -13.78 36.29
N SER A 341 -13.80 -12.71 37.05
CA SER A 341 -13.59 -12.79 38.47
C SER A 341 -14.76 -13.56 39.09
N LYS A 342 -14.48 -14.60 39.87
CA LYS A 342 -15.53 -15.20 40.73
C LYS A 342 -16.19 -14.08 41.50
N PRO A 343 -17.52 -13.95 41.46
CA PRO A 343 -18.21 -12.89 42.18
C PRO A 343 -17.72 -12.88 43.63
N THR A 344 -17.33 -11.70 44.09
CA THR A 344 -16.92 -11.56 45.51
C THR A 344 -18.04 -12.00 46.41
N ALA A 345 -17.73 -12.55 47.60
CA ALA A 345 -18.76 -12.93 48.58
C ALA A 345 -19.76 -11.80 48.84
N SER A 346 -19.35 -10.55 48.73
CA SER A 346 -20.18 -9.36 48.82
C SER A 346 -21.14 -9.21 47.63
N GLN A 347 -20.70 -9.54 46.38
CA GLN A 347 -21.56 -9.53 45.20
C GLN A 347 -22.55 -10.68 45.20
N VAL A 348 -22.10 -11.89 45.56
CA VAL A 348 -22.98 -13.06 45.73
C VAL A 348 -24.04 -12.79 46.81
N LEU A 349 -23.68 -12.13 47.91
CA LEU A 349 -24.62 -11.73 48.92
C LEU A 349 -25.59 -10.64 48.43
N LYS A 350 -25.12 -9.66 47.66
CA LYS A 350 -25.94 -8.61 47.10
C LYS A 350 -26.97 -9.15 46.12
N ASP A 351 -26.55 -10.03 45.22
CA ASP A 351 -27.43 -10.69 44.24
C ASP A 351 -28.37 -11.70 44.91
N ALA A 352 -27.97 -12.30 46.04
CA ALA A 352 -28.81 -13.19 46.82
C ALA A 352 -29.82 -12.44 47.70
N TYR A 353 -29.59 -11.16 48.03
CA TYR A 353 -30.48 -10.32 48.84
C TYR A 353 -31.31 -9.33 48.03
N ASP A 354 -31.12 -9.22 46.71
CA ASP A 354 -32.01 -8.45 45.82
C ASP A 354 -33.27 -9.29 45.47
N PHE A 355 -33.96 -9.76 46.54
CA PHE A 355 -35.30 -10.29 46.35
C PHE A 355 -36.22 -9.11 46.06
N PRO A 356 -37.16 -9.24 45.11
CA PRO A 356 -38.19 -8.25 44.90
C PRO A 356 -38.97 -8.09 46.25
N GLN A 357 -38.98 -6.88 46.75
CA GLN A 357 -39.79 -6.56 47.93
C GLN A 357 -41.25 -6.95 47.64
N TYR A 358 -41.73 -7.96 48.35
CA TYR A 358 -43.18 -8.27 48.36
C TYR A 358 -43.89 -7.03 48.88
N ASP A 359 -44.66 -6.35 48.04
CA ASP A 359 -45.60 -5.35 48.44
C ASP A 359 -46.60 -5.99 49.40
N ALA A 360 -46.45 -5.70 50.70
CA ALA A 360 -47.41 -6.10 51.70
C ALA A 360 -48.74 -5.36 51.41
N ALA A 361 -49.72 -6.10 50.99
CA ALA A 361 -51.08 -5.58 50.77
C ALA A 361 -51.56 -4.82 52.01
N PRO A 362 -52.23 -3.65 51.87
CA PRO A 362 -52.70 -2.89 53.02
C PRO A 362 -53.81 -3.65 53.73
N HIS A 363 -53.60 -3.94 55.02
CA HIS A 363 -54.62 -4.44 55.88
C HIS A 363 -55.79 -3.44 55.95
N SER A 364 -56.95 -3.81 55.41
CA SER A 364 -58.20 -3.09 55.56
C SER A 364 -58.67 -3.19 57.03
N ALA A 365 -58.54 -2.09 57.75
CA ALA A 365 -59.18 -1.95 59.06
C ALA A 365 -60.70 -1.79 58.89
N THR A 366 -61.42 -2.84 59.18
CA THR A 366 -62.86 -2.76 59.37
C THR A 366 -63.17 -1.94 60.66
N LYS A 367 -63.72 -0.77 60.45
CA LYS A 367 -64.38 -0.04 61.54
C LYS A 367 -65.71 -0.69 61.81
N THR A 368 -65.89 -1.27 63.01
CA THR A 368 -67.19 -1.53 63.63
C THR A 368 -67.61 -0.26 64.31
N SER A 369 -68.79 0.23 63.91
CA SER A 369 -69.53 1.25 64.54
C SER A 369 -70.33 0.62 65.68
N ASP A 370 -70.30 1.28 66.83
CA ASP A 370 -71.45 1.58 67.76
C ASP A 370 -71.31 2.97 68.31
#